data_c380567c099ecf22450a3ff0e85ccfff
#
_entry.id   c380567c099ecf22450a3ff0e85ccfff
#
_cell.length_a   1.000
_cell.length_b   1.000
_cell.length_c   1.000
_cell.angle_alpha   90.00
_cell.angle_beta   90.00
_cell.angle_gamma   90.00
#
_symmetry.space_group_name_H-M   'P 1'
#
loop_
_entity.id
_entity.type
_entity.pdbx_description
1 polymer ?
#
loop_
_entity_poly.entity_id
_entity_poly.type
_entity_poly.pdbx_seq_one_letter_code
_entity_poly.pdbx_strand_id
1 'polypeptide(L)'
;GLRNVDVNTLDYVFEAEPVAEGPEGEQVVVMRLPVSGDASLEYRYTIYDTASPERDYLVGFDVRLVNMAREMANQTQIQIDWSNTSYQNEKGFKNENMYTTVAYRFPGEKSVEELGMSEEEKSKEVTSSLNWVAFKQQFFSSVFIAPENVSYADLGFSTAHPGSGYVKDFTARMTVPYTPQTEGYDFAFYFGPNKYSILKKIGEPGGADIYLERLVPLGWGIFGWVNRWCVIPVFDFLRNYIGSFGII
;
A
#
# COMPACT_ATOMS: atom_id res chain seq x y z
N GLY A 1 -1.31 36.37 14.69
CA GLY A 1 -1.99 35.28 14.01
C GLY A 1 -0.97 34.29 13.49
N LEU A 2 -0.91 33.11 14.11
CA LEU A 2 -0.13 32.00 13.58
C LEU A 2 -0.76 31.64 12.23
N ARG A 3 -0.01 31.76 11.15
CA ARG A 3 -0.44 31.28 9.83
C ARG A 3 -0.41 29.75 9.90
N ASN A 4 -1.54 29.10 9.61
CA ASN A 4 -1.51 27.70 9.21
C ASN A 4 -0.68 27.64 7.93
N VAL A 5 0.53 27.14 8.02
CA VAL A 5 1.39 26.87 6.87
C VAL A 5 1.24 25.38 6.62
N ASP A 6 0.62 25.03 5.49
CA ASP A 6 0.65 23.66 5.01
C ASP A 6 2.11 23.37 4.61
N VAL A 7 2.72 22.42 5.29
CA VAL A 7 4.10 21.98 5.01
C VAL A 7 4.01 20.71 4.17
N ASN A 8 4.49 20.79 2.93
CA ASN A 8 4.66 19.61 2.07
C ASN A 8 6.07 19.07 2.25
N THR A 9 6.20 17.85 2.71
CA THR A 9 7.50 17.21 2.96
C THR A 9 8.33 16.98 1.70
N LEU A 10 7.72 17.02 0.50
CA LEU A 10 8.44 16.96 -0.77
C LEU A 10 9.31 18.20 -1.03
N ASP A 11 9.03 19.31 -0.36
CA ASP A 11 9.80 20.56 -0.51
C ASP A 11 11.07 20.60 0.37
N TYR A 12 11.32 19.53 1.14
CA TYR A 12 12.41 19.45 2.09
C TYR A 12 13.35 18.28 1.81
N VAL A 13 14.59 18.43 2.23
CA VAL A 13 15.62 17.39 2.13
C VAL A 13 15.73 16.68 3.48
N PHE A 14 15.53 15.37 3.47
CA PHE A 14 15.73 14.53 4.64
C PHE A 14 17.19 14.08 4.74
N GLU A 15 17.69 14.00 5.96
CA GLU A 15 18.99 13.43 6.27
C GLU A 15 18.83 11.92 6.49
N ALA A 16 19.57 11.11 5.71
CA ALA A 16 19.57 9.66 5.89
C ALA A 16 20.53 9.26 7.00
N GLU A 17 20.09 8.49 7.97
CA GLU A 17 20.96 7.84 8.95
C GLU A 17 21.59 6.58 8.34
N PRO A 18 22.75 6.12 8.88
CA PRO A 18 23.31 4.82 8.49
C PRO A 18 22.30 3.69 8.68
N VAL A 19 22.29 2.74 7.75
CA VAL A 19 21.46 1.54 7.86
C VAL A 19 21.79 0.82 9.16
N ALA A 20 20.76 0.57 9.97
CA ALA A 20 20.87 -0.21 11.20
C ALA A 20 20.30 -1.62 10.96
N GLU A 21 20.89 -2.61 11.64
CA GLU A 21 20.35 -3.97 11.70
C GLU A 21 19.51 -4.11 12.96
N GLY A 22 18.29 -4.57 12.82
CA GLY A 22 17.38 -4.84 13.93
C GLY A 22 17.60 -6.24 14.54
N PRO A 23 16.88 -6.55 15.62
CA PRO A 23 17.10 -7.76 16.40
C PRO A 23 16.75 -9.08 15.66
N GLU A 24 15.92 -9.01 14.61
CA GLU A 24 15.52 -10.17 13.80
C GLU A 24 16.26 -10.21 12.44
N GLY A 25 17.32 -9.40 12.26
CA GLY A 25 18.09 -9.29 11.03
C GLY A 25 17.47 -8.31 9.99
N GLU A 26 16.39 -7.64 10.36
CA GLU A 26 15.79 -6.61 9.50
C GLU A 26 16.73 -5.41 9.33
N GLN A 27 16.68 -4.80 8.15
CA GLN A 27 17.42 -3.56 7.85
C GLN A 27 16.50 -2.36 8.03
N VAL A 28 16.96 -1.39 8.81
CA VAL A 28 16.20 -0.16 9.10
C VAL A 28 16.95 1.05 8.57
N VAL A 29 16.25 1.86 7.79
CA VAL A 29 16.73 3.17 7.30
C VAL A 29 15.84 4.25 7.90
N VAL A 30 16.46 5.23 8.55
CA VAL A 30 15.76 6.40 9.10
C VAL A 30 16.12 7.62 8.25
N MET A 31 15.08 8.28 7.76
CA MET A 31 15.18 9.56 7.06
C MET A 31 14.63 10.64 7.99
N ARG A 32 15.47 11.55 8.45
CA ARG A 32 15.13 12.59 9.43
C ARG A 32 15.02 13.95 8.78
N LEU A 33 13.96 14.67 9.09
CA LEU A 33 13.79 16.08 8.78
C LEU A 33 13.80 16.88 10.10
N PRO A 34 14.89 17.60 10.43
CA PRO A 34 14.91 18.52 11.56
C PRO A 34 13.90 19.67 11.33
N VAL A 35 13.12 20.02 12.35
CA VAL A 35 12.08 21.06 12.25
C VAL A 35 12.48 22.29 13.10
N SER A 36 12.59 22.12 14.43
CA SER A 36 13.02 23.19 15.33
C SER A 36 13.57 22.62 16.63
N GLY A 37 14.67 23.15 17.13
CA GLY A 37 15.30 22.67 18.37
C GLY A 37 15.60 21.18 18.32
N ASP A 38 14.89 20.39 19.13
CA ASP A 38 14.97 18.93 19.19
C ASP A 38 13.76 18.24 18.51
N ALA A 39 12.90 19.02 17.83
CA ALA A 39 11.77 18.48 17.09
C ALA A 39 12.19 18.00 15.69
N SER A 40 11.73 16.82 15.32
CA SER A 40 11.98 16.25 13.99
C SER A 40 10.83 15.36 13.51
N LEU A 41 10.70 15.28 12.18
CA LEU A 41 9.89 14.28 11.50
C LEU A 41 10.82 13.17 11.00
N GLU A 42 10.51 11.92 11.31
CA GLU A 42 11.28 10.78 10.84
C GLU A 42 10.40 9.84 10.01
N TYR A 43 10.93 9.43 8.85
CA TYR A 43 10.43 8.30 8.06
C TYR A 43 11.35 7.13 8.29
N ARG A 44 10.81 6.06 8.85
CA ARG A 44 11.55 4.84 9.16
C ARG A 44 11.08 3.72 8.25
N TYR A 45 11.98 3.23 7.41
CA TYR A 45 11.73 2.11 6.51
C TYR A 45 12.37 0.85 7.07
N THR A 46 11.59 -0.23 7.14
CA THR A 46 12.07 -1.54 7.60
C THR A 46 11.95 -2.55 6.47
N ILE A 47 13.08 -3.16 6.09
CA ILE A 47 13.15 -4.27 5.13
C ILE A 47 13.43 -5.53 5.93
N TYR A 48 12.55 -6.52 5.80
CA TYR A 48 12.63 -7.74 6.57
C TYR A 48 13.56 -8.74 5.91
N ASP A 49 14.54 -9.25 6.66
CA ASP A 49 15.33 -10.43 6.27
C ASP A 49 14.62 -11.67 6.79
N THR A 50 13.88 -12.34 5.95
CA THR A 50 13.07 -13.46 6.39
C THR A 50 13.12 -14.63 5.43
N ALA A 51 12.98 -15.84 5.97
CA ALA A 51 12.72 -17.05 5.19
C ALA A 51 11.26 -17.16 4.75
N SER A 52 10.43 -16.16 5.05
CA SER A 52 8.99 -16.14 4.75
C SER A 52 8.70 -15.35 3.48
N PRO A 53 8.32 -15.99 2.38
CA PRO A 53 8.12 -15.34 1.07
C PRO A 53 7.11 -14.19 1.09
N GLU A 54 6.18 -14.17 2.02
CA GLU A 54 5.21 -13.07 2.17
C GLU A 54 5.86 -11.78 2.68
N ARG A 55 6.93 -11.87 3.49
CA ARG A 55 7.65 -10.71 4.00
C ARG A 55 8.64 -10.12 2.99
N ASP A 56 9.05 -10.88 1.97
CA ASP A 56 9.94 -10.41 0.90
C ASP A 56 9.36 -9.22 0.13
N TYR A 57 8.04 -9.03 0.18
CA TYR A 57 7.31 -7.98 -0.51
C TYR A 57 6.78 -6.88 0.41
N LEU A 58 7.05 -6.97 1.71
CA LEU A 58 6.65 -5.98 2.71
C LEU A 58 7.79 -5.02 3.04
N VAL A 59 7.44 -3.76 3.15
CA VAL A 59 8.31 -2.70 3.67
C VAL A 59 7.55 -2.02 4.81
N GLY A 60 8.06 -2.11 6.03
CA GLY A 60 7.57 -1.29 7.13
C GLY A 60 7.81 0.18 6.82
N PHE A 61 6.85 1.03 7.10
CA PHE A 61 6.96 2.47 6.91
C PHE A 61 6.36 3.19 8.12
N ASP A 62 7.22 3.55 9.07
CA ASP A 62 6.78 4.27 10.25
C ASP A 62 7.04 5.77 10.07
N VAL A 63 6.06 6.57 10.44
CA VAL A 63 6.20 8.02 10.57
C VAL A 63 6.32 8.35 12.06
N ARG A 64 7.40 8.98 12.49
CA ARG A 64 7.62 9.38 13.89
C ARG A 64 7.65 10.89 14.00
N LEU A 65 6.92 11.41 14.97
CA LEU A 65 6.76 12.83 15.28
C LEU A 65 7.54 13.14 16.56
N VAL A 66 8.88 13.23 16.45
CA VAL A 66 9.76 13.41 17.62
C VAL A 66 9.63 14.83 18.12
N ASN A 67 9.17 15.03 19.36
CA ASN A 67 8.99 16.33 20.03
C ASN A 67 8.14 17.34 19.22
N MET A 68 7.25 16.88 18.32
CA MET A 68 6.50 17.72 17.38
C MET A 68 5.21 18.32 17.99
N ALA A 69 4.82 17.98 19.21
CA ALA A 69 3.55 18.39 19.79
C ALA A 69 3.33 19.91 19.82
N ARG A 70 4.40 20.68 20.02
CA ARG A 70 4.35 22.14 20.01
C ARG A 70 4.18 22.69 18.59
N GLU A 71 4.93 22.13 17.64
CA GLU A 71 4.93 22.59 16.25
C GLU A 71 3.60 22.27 15.56
N MET A 72 2.95 21.18 15.98
CA MET A 72 1.69 20.69 15.44
C MET A 72 0.48 20.97 16.35
N ALA A 73 0.59 21.88 17.34
CA ALA A 73 -0.45 22.11 18.35
C ALA A 73 -1.83 22.48 17.79
N ASN A 74 -1.90 23.04 16.58
CA ASN A 74 -3.14 23.43 15.91
C ASN A 74 -3.62 22.43 14.87
N GLN A 75 -2.89 21.32 14.68
CA GLN A 75 -3.27 20.29 13.72
C GLN A 75 -4.22 19.28 14.38
N THR A 76 -5.17 18.79 13.61
CA THR A 76 -6.08 17.71 14.00
C THR A 76 -5.96 16.49 13.10
N GLN A 77 -5.20 16.63 12.01
CA GLN A 77 -5.01 15.59 11.01
C GLN A 77 -3.71 15.79 10.25
N ILE A 78 -3.20 14.71 9.68
CA ILE A 78 -2.07 14.70 8.75
C ILE A 78 -2.57 14.15 7.42
N GLN A 79 -2.17 14.79 6.33
CA GLN A 79 -2.42 14.33 4.97
C GLN A 79 -1.24 13.49 4.47
N ILE A 80 -1.56 12.40 3.81
CA ILE A 80 -0.62 11.51 3.13
C ILE A 80 -1.00 11.51 1.66
N ASP A 81 -0.13 12.06 0.82
CA ASP A 81 -0.27 12.02 -0.64
C ASP A 81 0.59 10.89 -1.19
N TRP A 82 -0.04 9.96 -1.89
CA TRP A 82 0.62 8.85 -2.56
C TRP A 82 0.19 8.78 -4.02
N SER A 83 1.17 8.72 -4.92
CA SER A 83 0.93 8.61 -6.35
C SER A 83 1.87 7.60 -7.00
N ASN A 84 1.43 7.02 -8.10
CA ASN A 84 2.22 6.07 -8.88
C ASN A 84 1.77 6.10 -10.34
N THR A 85 2.71 6.06 -11.26
CA THR A 85 2.47 5.84 -12.68
C THR A 85 2.80 4.39 -13.03
N SER A 86 1.79 3.62 -13.44
CA SER A 86 1.95 2.20 -13.75
C SER A 86 2.51 2.00 -15.16
N TYR A 87 3.59 1.25 -15.28
CA TYR A 87 4.14 0.82 -16.58
C TYR A 87 3.23 -0.20 -17.25
N GLN A 88 3.19 -0.16 -18.58
CA GLN A 88 2.61 -1.23 -19.39
C GLN A 88 3.59 -2.41 -19.42
N ASN A 89 3.22 -3.53 -18.80
CA ASN A 89 4.02 -4.75 -18.74
C ASN A 89 3.56 -5.79 -19.76
N GLU A 90 2.30 -5.72 -20.19
CA GLU A 90 1.69 -6.68 -21.09
C GLU A 90 1.53 -6.14 -22.53
N LYS A 91 1.51 -7.03 -23.52
CA LYS A 91 1.38 -6.64 -24.93
C LYS A 91 0.04 -5.98 -25.28
N GLY A 92 -0.99 -6.28 -24.52
CA GLY A 92 -2.36 -5.82 -24.78
C GLY A 92 -2.78 -4.69 -23.86
N PHE A 93 -2.53 -3.42 -24.22
CA PHE A 93 -2.91 -2.26 -23.43
C PHE A 93 -4.37 -2.31 -22.91
N LYS A 94 -5.33 -2.63 -23.79
CA LYS A 94 -6.75 -2.68 -23.42
C LYS A 94 -7.03 -3.73 -22.34
N ASN A 95 -6.41 -4.88 -22.44
CA ASN A 95 -6.56 -5.95 -21.46
C ASN A 95 -5.93 -5.58 -20.12
N GLU A 96 -4.69 -5.08 -20.13
CA GLU A 96 -4.00 -4.67 -18.91
C GLU A 96 -4.73 -3.51 -18.22
N ASN A 97 -5.19 -2.49 -18.99
CA ASN A 97 -5.97 -1.38 -18.49
C ASN A 97 -7.25 -1.84 -17.77
N MET A 98 -7.92 -2.88 -18.28
CA MET A 98 -9.15 -3.43 -17.69
C MET A 98 -8.94 -4.00 -16.28
N TYR A 99 -7.75 -4.53 -15.97
CA TYR A 99 -7.41 -5.06 -14.64
C TYR A 99 -6.67 -4.06 -13.75
N THR A 100 -6.38 -2.87 -14.27
CA THR A 100 -5.61 -1.85 -13.56
C THR A 100 -6.54 -0.82 -12.94
N THR A 101 -6.59 -0.75 -11.60
CA THR A 101 -7.54 0.09 -10.86
C THR A 101 -7.04 0.44 -9.46
N VAL A 102 -7.71 1.35 -8.77
CA VAL A 102 -7.56 1.56 -7.34
C VAL A 102 -8.52 0.64 -6.60
N ALA A 103 -7.99 -0.12 -5.66
CA ALA A 103 -8.78 -0.95 -4.75
C ALA A 103 -8.57 -0.48 -3.31
N TYR A 104 -9.57 -0.67 -2.45
CA TYR A 104 -9.51 -0.27 -1.04
C TYR A 104 -10.45 -1.12 -0.21
N ARG A 105 -10.26 -1.11 1.12
CA ARG A 105 -11.05 -1.92 2.04
C ARG A 105 -11.46 -1.15 3.29
N PHE A 106 -12.70 -1.37 3.71
CA PHE A 106 -13.21 -0.86 4.98
C PHE A 106 -12.85 -1.80 6.14
N PRO A 107 -12.51 -1.28 7.33
CA PRO A 107 -12.30 -2.10 8.52
C PRO A 107 -13.53 -2.94 8.86
N GLY A 108 -13.31 -4.17 9.30
CA GLY A 108 -14.38 -5.10 9.65
C GLY A 108 -15.12 -5.76 8.47
N GLU A 109 -14.95 -5.27 7.25
CA GLU A 109 -15.53 -5.90 6.06
C GLU A 109 -14.58 -6.94 5.45
N LYS A 110 -15.16 -7.97 4.81
CA LYS A 110 -14.40 -8.96 4.04
C LYS A 110 -14.34 -8.65 2.55
N SER A 111 -15.17 -7.73 2.10
CA SER A 111 -15.22 -7.27 0.71
C SER A 111 -14.11 -6.26 0.46
N VAL A 112 -13.69 -6.19 -0.79
CA VAL A 112 -12.79 -5.18 -1.34
C VAL A 112 -13.58 -4.38 -2.36
N GLU A 113 -13.48 -3.08 -2.27
CA GLU A 113 -14.07 -2.16 -3.23
C GLU A 113 -13.03 -1.77 -4.28
N GLU A 114 -13.48 -1.51 -5.50
CA GLU A 114 -12.65 -1.03 -6.60
C GLU A 114 -13.31 0.18 -7.25
N LEU A 115 -12.50 1.12 -7.78
CA LEU A 115 -13.04 2.25 -8.55
C LEU A 115 -13.66 1.83 -9.89
N GLY A 116 -13.44 0.57 -10.27
CA GLY A 116 -13.99 -0.03 -11.47
C GLY A 116 -13.07 0.11 -12.69
N MET A 117 -13.50 -0.52 -13.77
CA MET A 117 -12.76 -0.65 -15.02
C MET A 117 -13.16 0.48 -15.97
N SER A 118 -12.74 1.72 -15.69
CA SER A 118 -12.92 2.84 -16.61
C SER A 118 -11.77 2.93 -17.61
N GLU A 119 -12.06 3.29 -18.84
CA GLU A 119 -11.04 3.60 -19.85
C GLU A 119 -10.54 5.05 -19.75
N GLU A 120 -11.18 5.87 -18.94
CA GLU A 120 -10.88 7.30 -18.77
C GLU A 120 -10.39 7.61 -17.35
N GLU A 121 -10.66 8.78 -16.89
CA GLU A 121 -10.39 9.25 -15.54
C GLU A 121 -11.52 8.84 -14.59
N LYS A 122 -11.17 8.47 -13.36
CA LYS A 122 -12.13 8.23 -12.29
C LYS A 122 -11.56 8.64 -10.94
N SER A 123 -12.42 9.26 -10.13
CA SER A 123 -12.10 9.60 -8.74
C SER A 123 -13.27 9.26 -7.82
N LYS A 124 -12.97 9.07 -6.54
CA LYS A 124 -13.95 8.81 -5.49
C LYS A 124 -13.43 9.32 -4.15
N GLU A 125 -14.24 10.14 -3.52
CA GLU A 125 -14.08 10.49 -2.11
C GLU A 125 -14.67 9.39 -1.23
N VAL A 126 -13.89 8.94 -0.24
CA VAL A 126 -14.26 7.95 0.75
C VAL A 126 -14.18 8.60 2.11
N THR A 127 -15.33 8.78 2.75
CA THR A 127 -15.47 9.43 4.07
C THR A 127 -15.52 8.45 5.23
N SER A 128 -15.47 7.17 4.93
CA SER A 128 -15.37 6.09 5.92
C SER A 128 -13.93 5.64 6.10
N SER A 129 -13.60 5.15 7.28
CA SER A 129 -12.25 4.66 7.57
C SER A 129 -11.84 3.54 6.62
N LEU A 130 -10.55 3.56 6.23
CA LEU A 130 -9.91 2.52 5.41
C LEU A 130 -8.72 1.94 6.17
N ASN A 131 -8.44 0.67 6.01
CA ASN A 131 -7.24 0.07 6.56
C ASN A 131 -6.17 -0.28 5.50
N TRP A 132 -6.49 -0.18 4.24
CA TRP A 132 -5.51 -0.14 3.16
C TRP A 132 -6.09 0.41 1.86
N VAL A 133 -5.20 0.92 1.01
CA VAL A 133 -5.44 1.35 -0.36
C VAL A 133 -4.44 0.67 -1.27
N ALA A 134 -4.86 0.17 -2.43
CA ALA A 134 -4.02 -0.52 -3.40
C ALA A 134 -4.09 0.11 -4.79
N PHE A 135 -2.94 0.33 -5.41
CA PHE A 135 -2.80 0.53 -6.84
C PHE A 135 -2.58 -0.84 -7.48
N LYS A 136 -3.67 -1.40 -7.96
CA LYS A 136 -3.75 -2.76 -8.48
C LYS A 136 -3.48 -2.77 -9.98
N GLN A 137 -2.58 -3.62 -10.41
CA GLN A 137 -2.37 -4.01 -11.79
C GLN A 137 -2.80 -5.48 -11.99
N GLN A 138 -2.66 -6.00 -13.20
CA GLN A 138 -3.10 -7.37 -13.52
C GLN A 138 -2.38 -8.42 -12.66
N PHE A 139 -1.06 -8.36 -12.52
CA PHE A 139 -0.25 -9.38 -11.85
C PHE A 139 0.47 -8.88 -10.60
N PHE A 140 0.54 -7.58 -10.39
CA PHE A 140 1.23 -6.95 -9.27
C PHE A 140 0.35 -5.87 -8.64
N SER A 141 0.58 -5.59 -7.38
CA SER A 141 -0.05 -4.47 -6.68
C SER A 141 0.96 -3.76 -5.79
N SER A 142 0.77 -2.45 -5.68
CA SER A 142 1.36 -1.62 -4.63
C SER A 142 0.25 -1.32 -3.63
N VAL A 143 0.44 -1.67 -2.36
CA VAL A 143 -0.59 -1.47 -1.33
C VAL A 143 -0.01 -0.65 -0.19
N PHE A 144 -0.71 0.40 0.20
CA PHE A 144 -0.48 1.15 1.42
C PHE A 144 -1.37 0.60 2.52
N ILE A 145 -0.78 0.07 3.58
CA ILE A 145 -1.46 -0.55 4.72
C ILE A 145 -1.38 0.41 5.89
N ALA A 146 -2.53 0.79 6.44
CA ALA A 146 -2.67 1.73 7.55
C ALA A 146 -3.52 1.11 8.66
N PRO A 147 -2.91 0.38 9.62
CA PRO A 147 -3.63 -0.29 10.70
C PRO A 147 -4.48 0.65 11.56
N GLU A 148 -3.98 1.87 11.81
CA GLU A 148 -4.65 2.92 12.58
C GLU A 148 -5.80 3.60 11.84
N ASN A 149 -6.12 3.11 10.66
CA ASN A 149 -7.20 3.57 9.79
C ASN A 149 -7.02 4.98 9.23
N VAL A 150 -7.02 5.07 7.93
CA VAL A 150 -7.23 6.32 7.21
C VAL A 150 -8.66 6.78 7.47
N SER A 151 -8.86 8.02 7.92
CA SER A 151 -10.20 8.55 8.25
C SER A 151 -10.94 9.13 7.05
N TYR A 152 -10.20 9.51 6.01
CA TYR A 152 -10.70 10.05 4.74
C TYR A 152 -9.72 9.71 3.63
N ALA A 153 -10.21 9.47 2.43
CA ALA A 153 -9.39 9.33 1.23
C ALA A 153 -10.07 9.89 -0.01
N ASP A 154 -9.30 10.62 -0.83
CA ASP A 154 -9.64 10.95 -2.21
C ASP A 154 -8.78 10.08 -3.12
N LEU A 155 -9.41 9.13 -3.78
CA LEU A 155 -8.77 8.09 -4.57
C LEU A 155 -9.07 8.32 -6.05
N GLY A 156 -8.07 8.20 -6.91
CA GLY A 156 -8.28 8.43 -8.33
C GLY A 156 -7.29 7.74 -9.24
N PHE A 157 -7.65 7.68 -10.51
CA PHE A 157 -6.74 7.35 -11.59
C PHE A 157 -7.12 8.09 -12.89
N SER A 158 -6.12 8.29 -13.74
CA SER A 158 -6.28 8.66 -15.15
C SER A 158 -5.58 7.64 -16.03
N THR A 159 -6.20 7.31 -17.18
CA THR A 159 -5.65 6.31 -18.10
C THR A 159 -4.68 6.97 -19.07
N ALA A 160 -3.50 6.39 -19.20
CA ALA A 160 -2.48 6.85 -20.14
C ALA A 160 -2.85 6.56 -21.59
N HIS A 161 -2.26 7.29 -22.54
CA HIS A 161 -2.47 7.02 -23.96
C HIS A 161 -1.87 5.68 -24.37
N PRO A 162 -2.58 4.85 -25.16
CA PRO A 162 -2.02 3.63 -25.75
C PRO A 162 -0.71 3.93 -26.50
N GLY A 163 0.32 3.15 -26.23
CA GLY A 163 1.64 3.34 -26.84
C GLY A 163 2.58 4.29 -26.09
N SER A 164 2.15 4.90 -24.97
CA SER A 164 3.02 5.72 -24.11
C SER A 164 4.02 4.90 -23.31
N GLY A 165 3.81 3.60 -23.17
CA GLY A 165 4.56 2.73 -22.26
C GLY A 165 3.99 2.67 -20.83
N TYR A 166 2.90 3.39 -20.58
CA TYR A 166 2.21 3.45 -19.29
C TYR A 166 0.75 3.01 -19.43
N VAL A 167 0.12 2.64 -18.32
CA VAL A 167 -1.30 2.22 -18.27
C VAL A 167 -2.14 3.25 -17.55
N LYS A 168 -1.79 3.59 -16.32
CA LYS A 168 -2.53 4.56 -15.49
C LYS A 168 -1.61 5.37 -14.60
N ASP A 169 -2.03 6.60 -14.34
CA ASP A 169 -1.54 7.43 -13.25
C ASP A 169 -2.51 7.31 -12.08
N PHE A 170 -2.01 6.90 -10.94
CA PHE A 170 -2.79 6.72 -9.71
C PHE A 170 -2.53 7.83 -8.71
N THR A 171 -3.57 8.20 -7.99
CA THR A 171 -3.50 9.15 -6.87
C THR A 171 -4.31 8.64 -5.68
N ALA A 172 -3.76 8.82 -4.49
CA ALA A 172 -4.45 8.62 -3.22
C ALA A 172 -4.04 9.73 -2.26
N ARG A 173 -4.97 10.62 -1.96
CA ARG A 173 -4.83 11.61 -0.90
C ARG A 173 -5.57 11.10 0.32
N MET A 174 -4.85 10.75 1.36
CA MET A 174 -5.37 10.12 2.56
C MET A 174 -5.18 11.04 3.75
N THR A 175 -6.06 10.93 4.74
CA THR A 175 -5.99 11.69 5.98
C THR A 175 -6.01 10.74 7.16
N VAL A 176 -5.09 10.94 8.10
CA VAL A 176 -5.06 10.25 9.39
C VAL A 176 -5.28 11.26 10.53
N PRO A 177 -6.02 10.89 11.59
CA PRO A 177 -6.26 11.80 12.72
C PRO A 177 -4.97 12.06 13.48
N TYR A 178 -4.80 13.27 13.95
CA TYR A 178 -3.68 13.69 14.79
C TYR A 178 -4.19 14.33 16.10
N THR A 179 -3.47 14.05 17.17
CA THR A 179 -3.62 14.72 18.48
C THR A 179 -2.22 15.05 19.01
N PRO A 180 -2.08 16.01 19.95
CA PRO A 180 -0.78 16.32 20.55
C PRO A 180 -0.08 15.16 21.27
N GLN A 181 -0.81 14.07 21.56
CA GLN A 181 -0.29 12.83 22.14
C GLN A 181 0.16 11.81 21.08
N THR A 182 -0.07 12.09 19.79
CA THR A 182 0.34 11.22 18.70
C THR A 182 1.86 11.32 18.49
N GLU A 183 2.58 10.26 18.81
CA GLU A 183 4.03 10.18 18.65
C GLU A 183 4.44 9.68 17.25
N GLY A 184 3.50 9.07 16.53
CA GLY A 184 3.73 8.58 15.18
C GLY A 184 2.66 7.63 14.69
N TYR A 185 2.94 7.01 13.54
CA TYR A 185 2.06 6.05 12.86
C TYR A 185 2.89 4.88 12.35
N ASP A 186 2.33 3.70 12.46
CA ASP A 186 2.92 2.47 11.94
C ASP A 186 2.16 2.08 10.66
N PHE A 187 2.80 2.26 9.52
CA PHE A 187 2.29 1.88 8.21
C PHE A 187 3.14 0.74 7.62
N ALA A 188 2.66 0.19 6.54
CA ALA A 188 3.47 -0.68 5.71
C ALA A 188 3.10 -0.52 4.23
N PHE A 189 4.06 -0.82 3.37
CA PHE A 189 3.84 -1.00 1.95
C PHE A 189 3.98 -2.48 1.60
N TYR A 190 3.12 -2.94 0.70
CA TYR A 190 3.31 -4.16 -0.03
C TYR A 190 3.59 -3.83 -1.49
N PHE A 191 4.69 -4.34 -2.03
CA PHE A 191 5.05 -4.23 -3.45
C PHE A 191 5.30 -5.63 -3.99
N GLY A 192 4.29 -6.25 -4.57
CA GLY A 192 4.46 -7.65 -4.91
C GLY A 192 3.38 -8.23 -5.83
N PRO A 193 3.51 -9.54 -6.12
CA PRO A 193 2.62 -10.23 -7.04
C PRO A 193 1.22 -10.44 -6.44
N ASN A 194 0.20 -10.38 -7.30
CA ASN A 194 -1.18 -10.73 -6.97
C ASN A 194 -1.31 -12.26 -6.82
N LYS A 195 -0.52 -12.84 -5.92
CA LYS A 195 -0.53 -14.28 -5.64
C LYS A 195 -1.34 -14.56 -4.37
N TYR A 196 -2.45 -15.29 -4.51
CA TYR A 196 -3.38 -15.59 -3.42
C TYR A 196 -2.70 -16.14 -2.16
N SER A 197 -1.78 -17.11 -2.32
CA SER A 197 -1.08 -17.75 -1.19
C SER A 197 -0.12 -16.83 -0.45
N ILE A 198 0.43 -15.81 -1.10
CA ILE A 198 1.26 -14.77 -0.47
C ILE A 198 0.36 -13.76 0.23
N LEU A 199 -0.59 -13.15 -0.51
CA LEU A 199 -1.46 -12.10 0.00
C LEU A 199 -2.29 -12.54 1.21
N LYS A 200 -2.72 -13.82 1.25
CA LYS A 200 -3.47 -14.38 2.36
C LYS A 200 -2.68 -14.44 3.68
N LYS A 201 -1.36 -14.47 3.62
CA LYS A 201 -0.52 -14.55 4.81
C LYS A 201 -0.14 -13.18 5.36
N ILE A 202 -0.43 -12.12 4.59
CA ILE A 202 -0.16 -10.75 5.01
C ILE A 202 -1.30 -10.30 5.91
N GLY A 203 -1.00 -10.14 7.20
CA GLY A 203 -1.89 -9.58 8.20
C GLY A 203 -1.47 -8.18 8.60
N GLU A 204 -2.27 -7.54 9.44
CA GLU A 204 -1.85 -6.31 10.12
C GLU A 204 -0.73 -6.61 11.14
N PRO A 205 0.12 -5.62 11.45
CA PRO A 205 0.93 -5.66 12.65
C PRO A 205 0.02 -5.94 13.86
N GLY A 206 0.23 -7.07 14.55
CA GLY A 206 -0.70 -7.53 15.59
C GLY A 206 -1.63 -8.68 15.19
N GLY A 207 -1.60 -9.13 13.92
CA GLY A 207 -2.19 -10.39 13.47
C GLY A 207 -3.63 -10.34 12.99
N ALA A 208 -4.24 -9.15 12.82
CA ALA A 208 -5.57 -9.04 12.23
C ALA A 208 -5.53 -9.39 10.72
N ASP A 209 -6.61 -10.03 10.23
CA ASP A 209 -6.73 -10.37 8.81
C ASP A 209 -7.22 -9.15 8.01
N ILE A 210 -6.38 -8.69 7.10
CA ILE A 210 -6.66 -7.55 6.21
C ILE A 210 -7.20 -7.97 4.83
N TYR A 211 -7.37 -9.26 4.61
CA TYR A 211 -7.98 -9.83 3.39
C TYR A 211 -7.36 -9.36 2.07
N LEU A 212 -6.04 -9.15 2.01
CA LEU A 212 -5.34 -8.73 0.78
C LEU A 212 -5.51 -9.75 -0.36
N GLU A 213 -5.71 -11.02 -0.05
CA GLU A 213 -5.96 -12.05 -1.05
C GLU A 213 -7.23 -11.80 -1.89
N ARG A 214 -8.11 -10.89 -1.43
CA ARG A 214 -9.31 -10.47 -2.18
C ARG A 214 -8.98 -9.58 -3.39
N LEU A 215 -7.77 -9.05 -3.47
CA LEU A 215 -7.28 -8.40 -4.70
C LEU A 215 -7.21 -9.39 -5.88
N VAL A 216 -7.10 -10.70 -5.60
CA VAL A 216 -7.10 -11.75 -6.63
C VAL A 216 -8.53 -12.16 -6.95
N PRO A 217 -9.05 -11.89 -8.16
CA PRO A 217 -10.39 -12.29 -8.56
C PRO A 217 -10.44 -13.81 -8.78
N LEU A 218 -10.89 -14.58 -7.80
CA LEU A 218 -10.98 -16.05 -7.91
C LEU A 218 -12.22 -16.54 -8.70
N GLY A 219 -13.03 -15.64 -9.23
CA GLY A 219 -14.29 -15.96 -9.87
C GLY A 219 -15.46 -16.01 -8.88
N TRP A 220 -16.68 -16.12 -9.43
CA TRP A 220 -17.92 -16.07 -8.68
C TRP A 220 -18.46 -17.46 -8.33
N GLY A 221 -19.06 -17.60 -7.13
CA GLY A 221 -19.78 -18.83 -6.72
C GLY A 221 -18.91 -20.09 -6.67
N ILE A 222 -19.36 -21.14 -7.36
CA ILE A 222 -18.69 -22.45 -7.40
C ILE A 222 -17.28 -22.36 -7.98
N PHE A 223 -17.05 -21.50 -8.97
CA PHE A 223 -15.72 -21.31 -9.57
C PHE A 223 -14.72 -20.74 -8.58
N GLY A 224 -15.14 -19.78 -7.73
CA GLY A 224 -14.29 -19.26 -6.66
C GLY A 224 -13.91 -20.32 -5.62
N TRP A 225 -14.85 -21.20 -5.28
CA TRP A 225 -14.59 -22.32 -4.36
C TRP A 225 -13.62 -23.34 -4.97
N VAL A 226 -13.85 -23.77 -6.22
CA VAL A 226 -12.96 -24.70 -6.92
C VAL A 226 -11.55 -24.12 -7.07
N ASN A 227 -11.44 -22.85 -7.46
CA ASN A 227 -10.14 -22.20 -7.58
C ASN A 227 -9.39 -22.19 -6.26
N ARG A 228 -10.07 -21.83 -5.15
CA ARG A 228 -9.46 -21.73 -3.82
C ARG A 228 -9.03 -23.08 -3.24
N TRP A 229 -9.85 -24.10 -3.38
CA TRP A 229 -9.66 -25.38 -2.69
C TRP A 229 -9.05 -26.48 -3.57
N CYS A 230 -9.12 -26.36 -4.88
CA CYS A 230 -8.57 -27.34 -5.81
C CYS A 230 -7.45 -26.75 -6.67
N VAL A 231 -7.72 -25.70 -7.44
CA VAL A 231 -6.78 -25.22 -8.44
C VAL A 231 -5.51 -24.64 -7.79
N ILE A 232 -5.64 -23.68 -6.87
CA ILE A 232 -4.49 -23.04 -6.22
C ILE A 232 -3.60 -24.06 -5.48
N PRO A 233 -4.12 -24.95 -4.61
CA PRO A 233 -3.28 -25.93 -3.93
C PRO A 233 -2.59 -26.91 -4.89
N VAL A 234 -3.26 -27.32 -5.95
CA VAL A 234 -2.66 -28.20 -6.97
C VAL A 234 -1.53 -27.48 -7.71
N PHE A 235 -1.73 -26.25 -8.14
CA PHE A 235 -0.68 -25.46 -8.80
C PHE A 235 0.50 -25.17 -7.87
N ASP A 236 0.25 -24.80 -6.62
CA ASP A 236 1.31 -24.56 -5.64
C ASP A 236 2.11 -25.86 -5.33
N PHE A 237 1.44 -27.01 -5.30
CA PHE A 237 2.10 -28.32 -5.17
C PHE A 237 2.95 -28.64 -6.38
N LEU A 238 2.39 -28.56 -7.59
CA LEU A 238 3.10 -28.88 -8.84
C LEU A 238 4.29 -27.98 -9.07
N ARG A 239 4.21 -26.69 -8.69
CA ARG A 239 5.32 -25.74 -8.78
C ARG A 239 6.57 -26.21 -8.04
N ASN A 240 6.43 -26.96 -6.93
CA ASN A 240 7.58 -27.48 -6.19
C ASN A 240 8.38 -28.53 -6.99
N TYR A 241 7.74 -29.13 -8.02
CA TYR A 241 8.35 -30.19 -8.86
C TYR A 241 8.60 -29.73 -10.30
N ILE A 242 7.84 -28.75 -10.78
CA ILE A 242 7.89 -28.30 -12.17
C ILE A 242 8.19 -26.81 -12.19
N GLY A 243 9.40 -26.43 -12.61
CA GLY A 243 9.87 -25.03 -12.61
C GLY A 243 9.26 -24.15 -13.72
N SER A 244 8.38 -24.70 -14.58
CA SER A 244 7.77 -23.97 -15.70
C SER A 244 6.25 -24.00 -15.63
N PHE A 245 5.64 -22.83 -15.48
CA PHE A 245 4.17 -22.69 -15.47
C PHE A 245 3.49 -23.06 -16.80
N GLY A 246 4.24 -23.06 -17.92
CA GLY A 246 3.70 -23.45 -19.22
C GLY A 246 3.53 -24.95 -19.41
N ILE A 247 3.99 -25.78 -18.46
CA ILE A 247 3.88 -27.24 -18.48
C ILE A 247 2.79 -27.71 -17.49
N ILE A 248 2.45 -26.91 -16.48
CA ILE A 248 1.38 -27.12 -15.52
C ILE A 248 0.04 -26.66 -16.11
#